data_21b666ecbbab911cff705ddc52149c4e
#
_entry.id   21b666ecbbab911cff705ddc52149c4e
#
_cell.length_a   1.000
_cell.length_b   1.000
_cell.length_c   1.000
_cell.angle_alpha   90.00
_cell.angle_beta   90.00
_cell.angle_gamma   90.00
#
_symmetry.space_group_name_H-M   'P 1'
#
loop_
_entity.id
_entity.type
_entity.pdbx_description
1 polymer ?
#
loop_
_entity_poly.entity_id
_entity_poly.type
_entity_poly.pdbx_seq_one_letter_code
_entity_poly.pdbx_strand_id
1 'polypeptide(L)'
;MSEENYRIESDTIGPVKIPKDALWGPQTERSRNNFPSGELMPLQIIRAFLHLKKAAAESNVEVGDEPKEKGEAIEDAIDHLLALNDTDLRKDFPLHVLQTGSGTQSNMNVNEVVANLANKLHPGLGILPNDDVNRGQSSNDTYPTTMNIVAVEALDKLEPAIKHLIDELVVKEKKYWKTVKVGRTHLQDATPLTFGQELSGYISALKHDLSYIQELKPTLYELAIGGTAVGTGLNAAPGMTEKIAGKLSEVYGHEFKVKTNKFWGLAHHSGLDVVHGALKTLAADMFKIAQDVRMLASGPRAGYHELNIPANEPGSSIMPGKVNPTQAEAVTMAAAKVFGNDTTITFASSQGNFEMNVFKTVIIAAFLDSCDILTGTITGFADKMIHGLTVNEERMDELLENSLMTVTALSPHIGYHAAAKIAQTADKEGTTLKEAALKSGKVTEEQYDKWMDYMKMTNIDQSTPEE
;
A
#
# COMPACT_ATOMS: atom_id res chain seq x y z
N MET A 1 33.86 -5.27 -28.80
CA MET A 1 33.85 -3.94 -28.12
C MET A 1 35.29 -3.64 -27.77
N SER A 2 35.83 -2.52 -28.20
CA SER A 2 37.23 -2.14 -28.06
C SER A 2 37.62 -1.94 -26.58
N GLU A 3 38.88 -2.22 -26.24
CA GLU A 3 39.45 -2.06 -24.89
C GLU A 3 39.40 -0.61 -24.37
N GLU A 4 39.12 0.37 -25.23
CA GLU A 4 39.01 1.80 -24.90
C GLU A 4 37.78 2.18 -24.04
N ASN A 5 36.78 1.30 -23.92
CA ASN A 5 35.51 1.60 -23.25
C ASN A 5 35.44 1.12 -21.80
N TYR A 6 36.52 0.55 -21.26
CA TYR A 6 36.57 0.00 -19.91
C TYR A 6 37.75 0.55 -19.11
N ARG A 7 37.58 0.64 -17.80
CA ARG A 7 38.67 0.77 -16.84
C ARG A 7 38.80 -0.53 -16.04
N ILE A 8 39.96 -0.78 -15.48
CA ILE A 8 40.22 -1.93 -14.62
C ILE A 8 40.37 -1.44 -13.19
N GLU A 9 39.54 -1.93 -12.30
CA GLU A 9 39.67 -1.79 -10.85
C GLU A 9 39.82 -3.16 -10.21
N SER A 10 40.24 -3.21 -8.95
CA SER A 10 40.44 -4.48 -8.24
C SER A 10 39.74 -4.45 -6.88
N ASP A 11 39.17 -5.57 -6.50
CA ASP A 11 38.76 -5.88 -5.14
C ASP A 11 39.60 -7.03 -4.56
N THR A 12 39.19 -7.57 -3.40
CA THR A 12 39.91 -8.68 -2.74
C THR A 12 39.92 -10.00 -3.54
N ILE A 13 39.07 -10.14 -4.56
CA ILE A 13 39.01 -11.33 -5.43
C ILE A 13 39.93 -11.15 -6.64
N GLY A 14 40.16 -9.91 -7.07
CA GLY A 14 41.05 -9.62 -8.23
C GLY A 14 40.49 -8.55 -9.17
N PRO A 15 41.09 -8.40 -10.36
CA PRO A 15 40.71 -7.32 -11.28
C PRO A 15 39.33 -7.52 -11.91
N VAL A 16 38.64 -6.42 -12.16
CA VAL A 16 37.31 -6.35 -12.77
C VAL A 16 37.31 -5.27 -13.86
N LYS A 17 36.74 -5.57 -15.02
CA LYS A 17 36.51 -4.59 -16.08
C LYS A 17 35.19 -3.88 -15.84
N ILE A 18 35.23 -2.56 -15.69
CA ILE A 18 34.06 -1.70 -15.42
C ILE A 18 33.90 -0.72 -16.57
N PRO A 19 32.68 -0.39 -17.03
CA PRO A 19 32.47 0.65 -18.03
C PRO A 19 33.15 1.95 -17.60
N LYS A 20 33.86 2.61 -18.51
CA LYS A 20 34.75 3.75 -18.19
C LYS A 20 34.02 4.91 -17.51
N ASP A 21 32.76 5.16 -17.93
CA ASP A 21 31.98 6.29 -17.47
C ASP A 21 31.10 5.97 -16.24
N ALA A 22 31.02 4.69 -15.82
CA ALA A 22 30.23 4.29 -14.67
C ALA A 22 30.86 4.77 -13.37
N LEU A 23 30.05 5.25 -12.43
CA LEU A 23 30.53 5.64 -11.11
C LEU A 23 30.67 4.46 -10.14
N TRP A 24 30.04 3.31 -10.41
CA TRP A 24 30.19 2.13 -9.56
C TRP A 24 31.56 1.48 -9.69
N GLY A 25 31.89 0.65 -8.71
CA GLY A 25 33.17 -0.05 -8.61
C GLY A 25 33.08 -1.56 -8.83
N PRO A 26 34.13 -2.33 -8.39
CA PRO A 26 34.27 -3.75 -8.65
C PRO A 26 33.14 -4.62 -8.07
N GLN A 27 32.69 -4.33 -6.85
CA GLN A 27 31.66 -5.16 -6.20
C GLN A 27 30.32 -5.05 -6.91
N THR A 28 29.94 -3.85 -7.34
CA THR A 28 28.72 -3.64 -8.15
C THR A 28 28.83 -4.34 -9.50
N GLU A 29 29.96 -4.24 -10.18
CA GLU A 29 30.14 -4.89 -11.48
C GLU A 29 30.07 -6.43 -11.37
N ARG A 30 30.61 -7.02 -10.30
CA ARG A 30 30.44 -8.44 -10.03
C ARG A 30 28.97 -8.80 -9.80
N SER A 31 28.25 -7.99 -9.02
CA SER A 31 26.83 -8.21 -8.75
C SER A 31 25.98 -8.16 -10.04
N ARG A 32 26.24 -7.17 -10.93
CA ARG A 32 25.58 -7.09 -12.25
C ARG A 32 25.75 -8.35 -13.07
N ASN A 33 26.97 -8.92 -13.04
CA ASN A 33 27.30 -10.12 -13.81
C ASN A 33 26.73 -11.40 -13.17
N ASN A 34 26.70 -11.47 -11.84
CA ASN A 34 26.26 -12.65 -11.10
C ASN A 34 24.73 -12.76 -10.97
N PHE A 35 24.02 -11.62 -10.93
CA PHE A 35 22.58 -11.55 -10.65
C PHE A 35 21.81 -10.70 -11.67
N PRO A 36 21.73 -11.17 -12.96
CA PRO A 36 21.12 -10.38 -14.04
C PRO A 36 19.61 -10.58 -14.18
N SER A 37 18.89 -10.97 -13.11
CA SER A 37 17.50 -11.43 -13.20
C SER A 37 16.57 -10.70 -12.23
N GLY A 38 15.31 -10.58 -12.63
CA GLY A 38 14.25 -9.97 -11.82
C GLY A 38 14.18 -8.45 -12.00
N GLU A 39 13.42 -7.82 -11.16
CA GLU A 39 13.24 -6.36 -11.14
C GLU A 39 14.50 -5.65 -10.62
N LEU A 40 14.68 -4.41 -11.04
CA LEU A 40 15.73 -3.55 -10.53
C LEU A 40 15.40 -3.10 -9.09
N MET A 41 16.44 -2.90 -8.27
CA MET A 41 16.29 -2.35 -6.93
C MET A 41 15.51 -1.02 -6.99
N PRO A 42 14.43 -0.86 -6.21
CA PRO A 42 13.66 0.38 -6.19
C PRO A 42 14.54 1.60 -5.86
N LEU A 43 14.37 2.71 -6.58
CA LEU A 43 15.17 3.92 -6.37
C LEU A 43 14.90 4.58 -5.01
N GLN A 44 13.74 4.34 -4.43
CA GLN A 44 13.42 4.77 -3.06
C GLN A 44 14.46 4.24 -2.06
N ILE A 45 14.87 2.98 -2.20
CA ILE A 45 15.91 2.36 -1.36
C ILE A 45 17.26 3.06 -1.58
N ILE A 46 17.61 3.38 -2.82
CA ILE A 46 18.85 4.06 -3.14
C ILE A 46 18.86 5.48 -2.53
N ARG A 47 17.77 6.23 -2.68
CA ARG A 47 17.65 7.57 -2.08
C ARG A 47 17.74 7.53 -0.56
N ALA A 48 17.10 6.56 0.08
CA ALA A 48 17.21 6.40 1.54
C ALA A 48 18.61 5.98 1.98
N PHE A 49 19.32 5.17 1.20
CA PHE A 49 20.74 4.89 1.44
C PHE A 49 21.58 6.16 1.34
N LEU A 50 21.36 7.01 0.35
CA LEU A 50 22.08 8.27 0.20
C LEU A 50 21.86 9.16 1.43
N HIS A 51 20.64 9.33 1.91
CA HIS A 51 20.35 10.06 3.15
C HIS A 51 21.02 9.43 4.37
N LEU A 52 20.98 8.11 4.49
CA LEU A 52 21.65 7.38 5.57
C LEU A 52 23.16 7.59 5.54
N LYS A 53 23.79 7.51 4.35
CA LYS A 53 25.24 7.73 4.20
C LYS A 53 25.65 9.18 4.47
N LYS A 54 24.82 10.15 4.10
CA LYS A 54 25.03 11.54 4.47
C LYS A 54 24.98 11.73 5.98
N ALA A 55 23.93 11.25 6.63
CA ALA A 55 23.79 11.30 8.08
C ALA A 55 24.95 10.58 8.80
N ALA A 56 25.46 9.48 8.24
CA ALA A 56 26.61 8.77 8.79
C ALA A 56 27.92 9.56 8.64
N ALA A 57 28.18 10.15 7.48
CA ALA A 57 29.38 10.97 7.25
C ALA A 57 29.42 12.17 8.20
N GLU A 58 28.34 12.95 8.26
CA GLU A 58 28.20 14.08 9.19
C GLU A 58 28.38 13.64 10.65
N SER A 59 27.75 12.51 11.06
CA SER A 59 27.83 12.00 12.43
C SER A 59 29.25 11.55 12.78
N ASN A 60 29.98 10.89 11.87
CA ASN A 60 31.36 10.49 12.05
C ASN A 60 32.30 11.67 12.20
N VAL A 61 32.09 12.75 11.44
CA VAL A 61 32.82 13.99 11.61
C VAL A 61 32.57 14.62 12.99
N GLU A 62 31.29 14.67 13.39
CA GLU A 62 30.92 15.26 14.69
C GLU A 62 31.43 14.50 15.90
N VAL A 63 31.62 13.17 15.81
CA VAL A 63 32.22 12.38 16.89
C VAL A 63 33.74 12.28 16.78
N GLY A 64 34.34 12.86 15.72
CA GLY A 64 35.79 12.90 15.50
C GLY A 64 36.37 11.60 14.93
N ASP A 65 35.54 10.70 14.37
CA ASP A 65 35.99 9.44 13.76
C ASP A 65 36.35 9.60 12.27
N GLU A 66 35.78 10.60 11.58
CA GLU A 66 36.08 10.93 10.18
C GLU A 66 36.69 12.32 10.05
N PRO A 67 37.75 12.51 9.23
CA PRO A 67 38.26 13.83 8.91
C PRO A 67 37.18 14.71 8.25
N LYS A 68 37.09 15.96 8.72
CA LYS A 68 36.05 16.89 8.26
C LYS A 68 36.03 17.05 6.73
N GLU A 69 37.21 17.20 6.11
CA GLU A 69 37.35 17.38 4.65
C GLU A 69 36.79 16.17 3.85
N LYS A 70 36.96 14.95 4.40
CA LYS A 70 36.42 13.75 3.78
C LYS A 70 34.90 13.67 3.96
N GLY A 71 34.39 13.99 5.15
CA GLY A 71 32.94 14.04 5.41
C GLY A 71 32.25 15.03 4.47
N GLU A 72 32.77 16.26 4.37
CA GLU A 72 32.23 17.28 3.46
C GLU A 72 32.23 16.82 1.98
N ALA A 73 33.31 16.15 1.54
CA ALA A 73 33.35 15.60 0.17
C ALA A 73 32.34 14.49 -0.09
N ILE A 74 32.08 13.65 0.91
CA ILE A 74 31.03 12.63 0.85
C ILE A 74 29.61 13.27 0.77
N GLU A 75 29.37 14.29 1.59
CA GLU A 75 28.13 15.05 1.60
C GLU A 75 27.87 15.73 0.24
N ASP A 76 28.85 16.43 -0.32
CA ASP A 76 28.75 17.07 -1.63
C ASP A 76 28.39 16.06 -2.75
N ALA A 77 29.03 14.89 -2.74
CA ALA A 77 28.75 13.84 -3.69
C ALA A 77 27.30 13.31 -3.55
N ILE A 78 26.83 13.12 -2.31
CA ILE A 78 25.47 12.65 -2.03
C ILE A 78 24.44 13.70 -2.44
N ASP A 79 24.66 14.98 -2.14
CA ASP A 79 23.78 16.07 -2.53
C ASP A 79 23.64 16.18 -4.06
N HIS A 80 24.75 15.98 -4.78
CA HIS A 80 24.72 15.87 -6.23
C HIS A 80 23.85 14.73 -6.72
N LEU A 81 23.97 13.53 -6.14
CA LEU A 81 23.17 12.35 -6.52
C LEU A 81 21.69 12.52 -6.17
N LEU A 82 21.37 13.09 -5.01
CA LEU A 82 19.99 13.35 -4.59
C LEU A 82 19.27 14.38 -5.47
N ALA A 83 20.01 15.31 -6.09
CA ALA A 83 19.47 16.30 -7.02
C ALA A 83 19.12 15.71 -8.40
N LEU A 84 19.60 14.51 -8.74
CA LEU A 84 19.30 13.86 -10.01
C LEU A 84 17.84 13.38 -10.08
N ASN A 85 17.25 13.47 -11.28
CA ASN A 85 16.00 12.78 -11.56
C ASN A 85 16.21 11.24 -11.60
N ASP A 86 15.12 10.49 -11.57
CA ASP A 86 15.18 9.02 -11.48
C ASP A 86 15.87 8.36 -12.68
N THR A 87 15.74 8.92 -13.88
CA THR A 87 16.37 8.39 -15.10
C THR A 87 17.89 8.52 -15.05
N ASP A 88 18.38 9.66 -14.57
CA ASP A 88 19.82 9.90 -14.46
C ASP A 88 20.42 9.17 -13.26
N LEU A 89 19.75 9.17 -12.11
CA LEU A 89 20.18 8.42 -10.94
C LEU A 89 20.30 6.92 -11.24
N ARG A 90 19.34 6.35 -11.96
CA ARG A 90 19.31 4.91 -12.32
C ARG A 90 20.57 4.46 -13.08
N LYS A 91 21.25 5.34 -13.79
CA LYS A 91 22.43 4.97 -14.60
C LYS A 91 23.55 4.36 -13.74
N ASP A 92 23.71 4.82 -12.51
CA ASP A 92 24.77 4.36 -11.60
C ASP A 92 24.29 3.32 -10.57
N PHE A 93 22.99 2.97 -10.56
CA PHE A 93 22.40 1.99 -9.64
C PHE A 93 21.66 0.85 -10.39
N PRO A 94 22.42 -0.02 -11.07
CA PRO A 94 21.86 -1.00 -12.02
C PRO A 94 21.50 -2.35 -11.39
N LEU A 95 21.56 -2.51 -10.07
CA LEU A 95 21.42 -3.82 -9.42
C LEU A 95 19.98 -4.27 -9.31
N HIS A 96 19.78 -5.58 -9.31
CA HIS A 96 18.49 -6.24 -9.19
C HIS A 96 18.12 -6.55 -7.72
N VAL A 97 16.83 -6.76 -7.45
CA VAL A 97 16.33 -7.20 -6.15
C VAL A 97 16.85 -8.59 -5.80
N LEU A 98 16.89 -9.51 -6.78
CA LEU A 98 17.43 -10.85 -6.59
C LEU A 98 18.96 -10.81 -6.65
N GLN A 99 19.57 -10.42 -5.55
CA GLN A 99 21.00 -10.36 -5.29
C GLN A 99 21.31 -11.08 -3.97
N THR A 100 22.48 -10.84 -3.34
CA THR A 100 22.69 -11.32 -1.96
C THR A 100 21.62 -10.77 -1.03
N GLY A 101 20.93 -11.65 -0.34
CA GLY A 101 19.74 -11.30 0.46
C GLY A 101 20.02 -10.46 1.71
N SER A 102 21.29 -10.26 2.07
CA SER A 102 21.71 -9.30 3.11
C SER A 102 21.61 -7.83 2.65
N GLY A 103 21.58 -7.60 1.33
CA GLY A 103 21.62 -6.26 0.74
C GLY A 103 23.03 -5.68 0.58
N THR A 104 24.08 -6.48 0.78
CA THR A 104 25.47 -6.01 0.76
C THR A 104 25.84 -5.37 -0.59
N GLN A 105 25.39 -5.94 -1.71
CA GLN A 105 25.72 -5.35 -3.01
C GLN A 105 25.07 -3.97 -3.21
N SER A 106 23.84 -3.77 -2.76
CA SER A 106 23.22 -2.44 -2.81
C SER A 106 23.94 -1.44 -1.91
N ASN A 107 24.31 -1.81 -0.69
CA ASN A 107 25.11 -0.97 0.18
C ASN A 107 26.46 -0.61 -0.48
N MET A 108 27.14 -1.58 -1.08
CA MET A 108 28.41 -1.33 -1.75
C MET A 108 28.25 -0.55 -3.05
N ASN A 109 27.16 -0.73 -3.79
CA ASN A 109 26.87 0.10 -4.95
C ASN A 109 26.79 1.58 -4.56
N VAL A 110 26.07 1.90 -3.48
CA VAL A 110 26.00 3.26 -2.97
C VAL A 110 27.39 3.76 -2.51
N ASN A 111 28.12 2.95 -1.75
CA ASN A 111 29.44 3.31 -1.26
C ASN A 111 30.43 3.59 -2.41
N GLU A 112 30.44 2.74 -3.42
CA GLU A 112 31.34 2.87 -4.58
C GLU A 112 31.00 4.11 -5.42
N VAL A 113 29.72 4.35 -5.70
CA VAL A 113 29.24 5.51 -6.48
C VAL A 113 29.58 6.80 -5.74
N VAL A 114 29.29 6.86 -4.44
CA VAL A 114 29.56 8.05 -3.61
C VAL A 114 31.07 8.32 -3.54
N ALA A 115 31.88 7.30 -3.26
CA ALA A 115 33.33 7.46 -3.17
C ALA A 115 33.93 7.93 -4.50
N ASN A 116 33.56 7.34 -5.62
CA ASN A 116 34.07 7.71 -6.93
C ASN A 116 33.62 9.12 -7.34
N LEU A 117 32.37 9.51 -7.05
CA LEU A 117 31.93 10.88 -7.30
C LEU A 117 32.60 11.89 -6.40
N ALA A 118 32.78 11.60 -5.09
CA ALA A 118 33.51 12.46 -4.16
C ALA A 118 34.95 12.70 -4.62
N ASN A 119 35.66 11.65 -5.04
CA ASN A 119 37.02 11.79 -5.58
C ASN A 119 37.07 12.59 -6.90
N LYS A 120 36.01 12.54 -7.70
CA LYS A 120 35.88 13.32 -8.94
C LYS A 120 35.64 14.82 -8.64
N LEU A 121 34.84 15.12 -7.63
CA LEU A 121 34.51 16.48 -7.21
C LEU A 121 35.66 17.10 -6.38
N HIS A 122 36.35 16.31 -5.56
CA HIS A 122 37.42 16.69 -4.67
C HIS A 122 38.69 15.87 -4.92
N PRO A 123 39.41 16.13 -6.02
CA PRO A 123 40.62 15.37 -6.36
C PRO A 123 41.72 15.44 -5.27
N GLY A 124 42.27 14.28 -4.94
CA GLY A 124 43.36 14.14 -3.99
C GLY A 124 42.98 13.76 -2.56
N LEU A 125 41.68 13.75 -2.19
CA LEU A 125 41.24 13.30 -0.86
C LEU A 125 41.32 11.78 -0.67
N GLY A 126 41.23 10.99 -1.73
CA GLY A 126 41.35 9.55 -1.65
C GLY A 126 40.23 8.91 -0.83
N ILE A 127 38.99 9.27 -1.12
CA ILE A 127 37.81 8.69 -0.47
C ILE A 127 37.66 7.22 -0.87
N LEU A 128 37.50 6.35 0.13
CA LEU A 128 37.37 4.89 -0.06
C LEU A 128 35.97 4.44 0.29
N PRO A 129 35.35 3.50 -0.49
CA PRO A 129 34.00 2.99 -0.27
C PRO A 129 33.82 2.34 1.13
N ASN A 130 34.81 1.54 1.56
CA ASN A 130 34.72 0.79 2.81
C ASN A 130 35.21 1.61 4.02
N ASP A 131 36.31 2.35 3.89
CA ASP A 131 37.01 2.96 5.03
C ASP A 131 36.41 4.33 5.37
N ASP A 132 35.85 5.05 4.41
CA ASP A 132 35.27 6.38 4.61
C ASP A 132 33.74 6.34 4.50
N VAL A 133 33.16 6.02 3.34
CA VAL A 133 31.68 6.06 3.14
C VAL A 133 30.94 5.05 4.03
N ASN A 134 31.55 3.88 4.30
CA ASN A 134 30.98 2.83 5.15
C ASN A 134 31.51 2.84 6.60
N ARG A 135 32.23 3.87 7.02
CA ARG A 135 32.87 3.96 8.33
C ARG A 135 31.88 3.72 9.48
N GLY A 136 32.23 2.80 10.38
CA GLY A 136 31.41 2.43 11.54
C GLY A 136 30.08 1.72 11.22
N GLN A 137 29.93 1.23 9.98
CA GLN A 137 28.70 0.62 9.49
C GLN A 137 28.96 -0.78 8.93
N SER A 138 27.88 -1.53 8.75
CA SER A 138 27.83 -2.77 7.97
C SER A 138 26.58 -2.75 7.07
N SER A 139 26.59 -3.46 5.95
CA SER A 139 25.35 -3.71 5.20
C SER A 139 24.28 -4.40 6.04
N ASN A 140 24.70 -5.09 7.10
CA ASN A 140 23.80 -5.85 7.97
C ASN A 140 22.91 -4.95 8.82
N ASP A 141 23.37 -3.75 9.18
CA ASP A 141 22.60 -2.75 9.92
C ASP A 141 22.05 -1.62 9.03
N THR A 142 22.78 -1.23 7.97
CA THR A 142 22.35 -0.16 7.06
C THR A 142 21.18 -0.57 6.21
N TYR A 143 21.16 -1.81 5.68
CA TYR A 143 20.07 -2.26 4.82
C TYR A 143 18.72 -2.33 5.57
N PRO A 144 18.60 -2.98 6.75
CA PRO A 144 17.34 -2.98 7.49
C PRO A 144 16.94 -1.59 8.01
N THR A 145 17.90 -0.71 8.29
CA THR A 145 17.61 0.71 8.56
C THR A 145 16.92 1.37 7.38
N THR A 146 17.48 1.19 6.19
CA THR A 146 16.90 1.71 4.94
C THR A 146 15.53 1.11 4.65
N MET A 147 15.33 -0.20 4.89
CA MET A 147 14.03 -0.86 4.73
C MET A 147 12.94 -0.17 5.55
N ASN A 148 13.21 0.11 6.83
CA ASN A 148 12.25 0.77 7.71
C ASN A 148 11.92 2.19 7.24
N ILE A 149 12.94 2.97 6.85
CA ILE A 149 12.77 4.35 6.36
C ILE A 149 11.87 4.39 5.12
N VAL A 150 12.17 3.58 4.10
CA VAL A 150 11.39 3.61 2.87
C VAL A 150 9.97 3.05 3.05
N ALA A 151 9.77 2.13 3.98
CA ALA A 151 8.45 1.64 4.33
C ALA A 151 7.60 2.75 4.98
N VAL A 152 8.17 3.53 5.89
CA VAL A 152 7.52 4.70 6.50
C VAL A 152 7.16 5.73 5.42
N GLU A 153 8.08 6.07 4.53
CA GLU A 153 7.86 7.00 3.42
C GLU A 153 6.75 6.53 2.47
N ALA A 154 6.69 5.22 2.20
CA ALA A 154 5.65 4.63 1.35
C ALA A 154 4.27 4.71 2.02
N LEU A 155 4.19 4.50 3.34
CA LEU A 155 2.96 4.66 4.11
C LEU A 155 2.51 6.12 4.17
N ASP A 156 3.44 7.08 4.26
CA ASP A 156 3.13 8.52 4.22
C ASP A 156 2.47 8.94 2.90
N LYS A 157 2.73 8.21 1.82
CA LYS A 157 2.08 8.42 0.51
C LYS A 157 0.73 7.71 0.42
N LEU A 158 0.57 6.55 1.05
CA LEU A 158 -0.65 5.76 1.02
C LEU A 158 -1.76 6.36 1.90
N GLU A 159 -1.44 6.82 3.10
CA GLU A 159 -2.45 7.36 4.04
C GLU A 159 -3.33 8.48 3.44
N PRO A 160 -2.77 9.47 2.73
CA PRO A 160 -3.59 10.49 2.06
C PRO A 160 -4.53 9.94 0.99
N ALA A 161 -4.12 8.87 0.26
CA ALA A 161 -4.97 8.24 -0.73
C ALA A 161 -6.20 7.56 -0.08
N ILE A 162 -6.00 6.89 1.06
CA ILE A 162 -7.10 6.29 1.84
C ILE A 162 -8.04 7.37 2.35
N LYS A 163 -7.50 8.45 2.92
CA LYS A 163 -8.30 9.60 3.40
C LYS A 163 -9.13 10.22 2.28
N HIS A 164 -8.52 10.42 1.11
CA HIS A 164 -9.22 10.96 -0.06
C HIS A 164 -10.39 10.07 -0.50
N LEU A 165 -10.22 8.74 -0.52
CA LEU A 165 -11.33 7.83 -0.82
C LEU A 165 -12.44 7.90 0.24
N ILE A 166 -12.08 7.97 1.53
CA ILE A 166 -13.05 8.17 2.61
C ILE A 166 -13.84 9.45 2.40
N ASP A 167 -13.18 10.57 2.09
CA ASP A 167 -13.83 11.85 1.85
C ASP A 167 -14.83 11.81 0.69
N GLU A 168 -14.46 11.16 -0.43
CA GLU A 168 -15.35 10.96 -1.58
C GLU A 168 -16.56 10.09 -1.22
N LEU A 169 -16.36 9.04 -0.45
CA LEU A 169 -17.46 8.19 0.04
C LEU A 169 -18.39 8.94 1.00
N VAL A 170 -17.86 9.78 1.91
CA VAL A 170 -18.65 10.62 2.82
C VAL A 170 -19.53 11.60 2.05
N VAL A 171 -19.03 12.18 0.95
CA VAL A 171 -19.86 13.03 0.07
C VAL A 171 -21.04 12.24 -0.50
N LYS A 172 -20.82 11.01 -0.94
CA LYS A 172 -21.88 10.14 -1.48
C LYS A 172 -22.84 9.65 -0.39
N GLU A 173 -22.33 9.28 0.77
CA GLU A 173 -23.13 8.89 1.93
C GLU A 173 -24.13 9.98 2.29
N LYS A 174 -23.68 11.22 2.48
CA LYS A 174 -24.54 12.37 2.82
C LYS A 174 -25.58 12.63 1.74
N LYS A 175 -25.18 12.57 0.47
CA LYS A 175 -26.09 12.77 -0.66
C LYS A 175 -27.20 11.72 -0.70
N TYR A 176 -26.87 10.46 -0.46
CA TYR A 176 -27.79 9.32 -0.60
C TYR A 176 -28.25 8.74 0.73
N TRP A 177 -28.12 9.51 1.81
CA TRP A 177 -28.49 9.06 3.17
C TRP A 177 -29.92 8.53 3.27
N LYS A 178 -30.84 9.12 2.51
CA LYS A 178 -32.27 8.74 2.51
C LYS A 178 -32.71 7.94 1.27
N THR A 179 -31.80 7.53 0.40
CA THR A 179 -32.15 6.74 -0.77
C THR A 179 -32.32 5.27 -0.38
N VAL A 180 -33.57 4.82 -0.28
CA VAL A 180 -33.89 3.45 0.12
C VAL A 180 -33.62 2.49 -1.02
N LYS A 181 -33.12 1.30 -0.69
CA LYS A 181 -32.86 0.21 -1.64
C LYS A 181 -33.15 -1.14 -0.99
N VAL A 182 -33.26 -2.20 -1.81
CA VAL A 182 -33.34 -3.56 -1.31
C VAL A 182 -31.98 -3.96 -0.70
N GLY A 183 -32.01 -4.48 0.54
CA GLY A 183 -30.84 -5.11 1.14
C GLY A 183 -30.65 -6.51 0.57
N ARG A 184 -29.40 -7.01 0.58
CA ARG A 184 -29.08 -8.37 0.13
C ARG A 184 -28.15 -9.05 1.11
N THR A 185 -28.51 -10.31 1.46
CA THR A 185 -27.63 -11.24 2.18
C THR A 185 -27.61 -12.55 1.38
N HIS A 186 -26.46 -13.20 1.27
CA HIS A 186 -26.27 -14.38 0.41
C HIS A 186 -26.63 -14.15 -1.07
N LEU A 187 -26.58 -12.90 -1.55
CA LEU A 187 -27.11 -12.44 -2.85
C LEU A 187 -28.63 -12.63 -3.01
N GLN A 188 -29.35 -12.92 -1.93
CA GLN A 188 -30.80 -13.00 -1.90
C GLN A 188 -31.38 -11.70 -1.34
N ASP A 189 -32.62 -11.39 -1.75
CA ASP A 189 -33.33 -10.22 -1.26
C ASP A 189 -33.49 -10.29 0.26
N ALA A 190 -33.25 -9.16 0.91
CA ALA A 190 -33.41 -8.97 2.34
C ALA A 190 -34.24 -7.73 2.65
N THR A 191 -34.30 -7.34 3.90
CA THR A 191 -35.01 -6.12 4.33
C THR A 191 -34.34 -4.87 3.78
N PRO A 192 -35.10 -3.78 3.58
CA PRO A 192 -34.59 -2.51 3.10
C PRO A 192 -33.52 -1.89 4.00
N LEU A 193 -32.58 -1.19 3.37
CA LEU A 193 -31.67 -0.22 3.97
C LEU A 193 -31.57 0.99 3.06
N THR A 194 -30.86 2.03 3.48
CA THR A 194 -30.53 3.12 2.55
C THR A 194 -29.15 2.92 1.94
N PHE A 195 -28.91 3.50 0.76
CA PHE A 195 -27.58 3.45 0.13
C PHE A 195 -26.55 4.23 0.98
N GLY A 196 -26.97 5.29 1.69
CA GLY A 196 -26.09 5.96 2.66
C GLY A 196 -25.66 5.02 3.79
N GLN A 197 -26.58 4.21 4.36
CA GLN A 197 -26.23 3.22 5.38
C GLN A 197 -25.27 2.14 4.83
N GLU A 198 -25.41 1.72 3.59
CA GLU A 198 -24.47 0.81 2.94
C GLU A 198 -23.07 1.44 2.82
N LEU A 199 -23.01 2.70 2.37
CA LEU A 199 -21.74 3.45 2.26
C LEU A 199 -21.08 3.68 3.62
N SER A 200 -21.85 3.92 4.69
CA SER A 200 -21.31 4.09 6.05
C SER A 200 -20.50 2.87 6.49
N GLY A 201 -20.93 1.67 6.12
CA GLY A 201 -20.17 0.43 6.37
C GLY A 201 -18.81 0.40 5.67
N TYR A 202 -18.73 0.88 4.42
CA TYR A 202 -17.46 0.98 3.69
C TYR A 202 -16.53 2.03 4.30
N ILE A 203 -17.08 3.19 4.66
CA ILE A 203 -16.33 4.27 5.30
C ILE A 203 -15.74 3.80 6.62
N SER A 204 -16.55 3.14 7.45
CA SER A 204 -16.11 2.62 8.74
C SER A 204 -14.97 1.59 8.59
N ALA A 205 -15.06 0.66 7.63
CA ALA A 205 -13.99 -0.30 7.35
C ALA A 205 -12.68 0.42 7.00
N LEU A 206 -12.71 1.37 6.06
CA LEU A 206 -11.52 2.11 5.63
C LEU A 206 -10.91 2.99 6.74
N LYS A 207 -11.74 3.58 7.61
CA LYS A 207 -11.26 4.31 8.80
C LYS A 207 -10.51 3.39 9.77
N HIS A 208 -11.01 2.19 10.00
CA HIS A 208 -10.33 1.20 10.83
C HIS A 208 -9.02 0.73 10.19
N ASP A 209 -9.01 0.44 8.87
CA ASP A 209 -7.79 0.08 8.16
C ASP A 209 -6.71 1.15 8.26
N LEU A 210 -7.09 2.42 8.09
CA LEU A 210 -6.20 3.55 8.28
C LEU A 210 -5.66 3.61 9.72
N SER A 211 -6.52 3.39 10.71
CA SER A 211 -6.14 3.35 12.13
C SER A 211 -5.12 2.23 12.39
N TYR A 212 -5.34 1.01 11.87
CA TYR A 212 -4.40 -0.09 12.01
C TYR A 212 -3.03 0.23 11.42
N ILE A 213 -2.98 0.85 10.24
CA ILE A 213 -1.73 1.29 9.62
C ILE A 213 -1.02 2.32 10.51
N GLN A 214 -1.74 3.34 10.99
CA GLN A 214 -1.19 4.41 11.82
C GLN A 214 -0.71 3.92 13.20
N GLU A 215 -1.41 2.96 13.80
CA GLU A 215 -1.01 2.37 15.08
C GLU A 215 0.23 1.47 14.96
N LEU A 216 0.40 0.79 13.84
CA LEU A 216 1.52 -0.12 13.62
C LEU A 216 2.76 0.56 13.03
N LYS A 217 2.60 1.63 12.26
CA LYS A 217 3.68 2.38 11.62
C LYS A 217 4.83 2.78 12.56
N PRO A 218 4.60 3.20 13.83
CA PRO A 218 5.68 3.52 14.76
C PRO A 218 6.62 2.36 15.08
N THR A 219 6.22 1.10 14.84
CA THR A 219 7.12 -0.05 14.99
C THR A 219 8.31 0.00 14.02
N LEU A 220 8.18 0.75 12.92
CA LEU A 220 9.22 0.96 11.92
C LEU A 220 10.17 2.12 12.27
N TYR A 221 9.88 2.93 13.30
CA TYR A 221 10.72 4.05 13.70
C TYR A 221 11.99 3.63 14.43
N GLU A 222 12.06 2.37 14.87
CA GLU A 222 13.27 1.82 15.48
C GLU A 222 14.22 1.28 14.41
N LEU A 223 15.42 1.87 14.31
CA LEU A 223 16.40 1.59 13.27
C LEU A 223 17.49 0.63 13.77
N ALA A 224 17.92 -0.28 12.91
CA ALA A 224 18.97 -1.26 13.23
C ALA A 224 20.38 -0.69 13.20
N ILE A 225 20.56 0.56 12.75
CA ILE A 225 21.85 1.22 12.63
C ILE A 225 22.66 1.14 13.92
N GLY A 226 23.96 0.90 13.81
CA GLY A 226 24.87 0.68 14.92
C GLY A 226 24.95 -0.75 15.43
N GLY A 227 24.20 -1.70 14.86
CA GLY A 227 24.40 -3.12 15.13
C GLY A 227 25.68 -3.68 14.47
N THR A 228 26.10 -3.04 13.41
CA THR A 228 27.22 -3.44 12.55
C THR A 228 27.12 -4.91 12.07
N ALA A 229 28.14 -5.73 12.26
CA ALA A 229 28.22 -7.06 11.65
C ALA A 229 27.16 -8.05 12.19
N VAL A 230 27.00 -8.13 13.52
CA VAL A 230 26.18 -9.15 14.20
C VAL A 230 25.28 -8.60 15.31
N GLY A 231 25.27 -7.29 15.54
CA GLY A 231 24.47 -6.64 16.59
C GLY A 231 25.26 -6.10 17.76
N THR A 232 26.58 -6.35 17.82
CA THR A 232 27.45 -5.92 18.91
C THR A 232 27.95 -4.48 18.82
N GLY A 233 27.79 -3.85 17.65
CA GLY A 233 28.29 -2.48 17.41
C GLY A 233 29.80 -2.38 17.23
N LEU A 234 30.46 -3.45 16.82
CA LEU A 234 31.89 -3.47 16.59
C LEU A 234 32.30 -2.38 15.59
N ASN A 235 33.28 -1.56 15.95
CA ASN A 235 33.83 -0.44 15.17
C ASN A 235 32.87 0.77 14.98
N ALA A 236 31.70 0.79 15.59
CA ALA A 236 30.86 2.00 15.61
C ALA A 236 31.39 2.96 16.69
N ALA A 237 31.62 4.20 16.35
CA ALA A 237 32.07 5.23 17.32
C ALA A 237 30.97 5.57 18.32
N PRO A 238 31.28 5.78 19.61
CA PRO A 238 30.28 6.14 20.61
C PRO A 238 29.49 7.39 20.24
N GLY A 239 28.17 7.35 20.30
CA GLY A 239 27.26 8.46 20.01
C GLY A 239 26.98 8.70 18.52
N MET A 240 27.66 8.00 17.60
CA MET A 240 27.44 8.13 16.15
C MET A 240 26.02 7.73 15.76
N THR A 241 25.54 6.62 16.27
CA THR A 241 24.28 6.02 15.83
C THR A 241 23.05 6.82 16.24
N GLU A 242 23.07 7.41 17.45
CA GLU A 242 22.02 8.29 17.94
C GLU A 242 21.96 9.59 17.09
N LYS A 243 23.12 10.10 16.68
CA LYS A 243 23.20 11.27 15.77
C LYS A 243 22.64 10.92 14.39
N ILE A 244 22.97 9.76 13.83
CA ILE A 244 22.39 9.29 12.56
C ILE A 244 20.86 9.23 12.66
N ALA A 245 20.30 8.61 13.71
CA ALA A 245 18.86 8.53 13.89
C ALA A 245 18.22 9.92 14.03
N GLY A 246 18.87 10.86 14.74
CA GLY A 246 18.43 12.26 14.85
C GLY A 246 18.39 12.96 13.50
N LYS A 247 19.45 12.88 12.70
CA LYS A 247 19.52 13.49 11.37
C LYS A 247 18.49 12.90 10.41
N LEU A 248 18.28 11.58 10.44
CA LEU A 248 17.24 10.93 9.65
C LEU A 248 15.83 11.37 10.10
N SER A 249 15.64 11.61 11.41
CA SER A 249 14.38 12.17 11.92
C SER A 249 14.08 13.55 11.36
N GLU A 250 15.08 14.41 11.24
CA GLU A 250 14.95 15.74 10.63
C GLU A 250 14.62 15.66 9.14
N VAL A 251 15.25 14.74 8.40
CA VAL A 251 15.04 14.58 6.95
C VAL A 251 13.62 14.08 6.64
N TYR A 252 13.12 13.11 7.40
CA TYR A 252 11.87 12.43 7.11
C TYR A 252 10.68 12.91 7.95
N GLY A 253 10.89 13.76 8.95
CA GLY A 253 9.82 14.31 9.80
C GLY A 253 9.21 13.29 10.77
N HIS A 254 9.94 12.23 11.13
CA HIS A 254 9.54 11.18 12.06
C HIS A 254 10.54 10.99 13.18
N GLU A 255 10.10 10.58 14.36
CA GLU A 255 10.98 10.32 15.52
C GLU A 255 11.70 8.96 15.39
N PHE A 256 12.64 8.84 14.49
CA PHE A 256 13.47 7.63 14.40
C PHE A 256 14.37 7.48 15.62
N LYS A 257 14.51 6.24 16.07
CA LYS A 257 15.31 5.87 17.25
C LYS A 257 16.20 4.68 16.92
N VAL A 258 17.32 4.61 17.58
CA VAL A 258 18.16 3.42 17.51
C VAL A 258 17.48 2.26 18.26
N LYS A 259 17.39 1.11 17.61
CA LYS A 259 16.78 -0.07 18.20
C LYS A 259 17.54 -0.53 19.43
N THR A 260 16.85 -0.74 20.54
CA THR A 260 17.45 -1.16 21.81
C THR A 260 18.15 -2.52 21.68
N ASN A 261 17.49 -3.46 20.98
CA ASN A 261 18.06 -4.77 20.70
C ASN A 261 18.47 -4.85 19.22
N LYS A 262 19.75 -4.66 18.95
CA LYS A 262 20.28 -4.67 17.58
C LYS A 262 20.41 -6.08 16.99
N PHE A 263 20.50 -7.11 17.80
CA PHE A 263 20.46 -8.51 17.32
C PHE A 263 19.12 -8.83 16.68
N TRP A 264 18.02 -8.42 17.33
CA TRP A 264 16.69 -8.50 16.72
C TRP A 264 16.58 -7.64 15.47
N GLY A 265 17.15 -6.43 15.47
CA GLY A 265 17.11 -5.51 14.33
C GLY A 265 17.78 -6.03 13.05
N LEU A 266 18.83 -6.86 13.18
CA LEU A 266 19.57 -7.42 12.05
C LEU A 266 18.92 -8.70 11.49
N ALA A 267 18.38 -9.54 12.37
CA ALA A 267 17.95 -10.90 12.02
C ALA A 267 16.43 -11.04 11.84
N HIS A 268 15.63 -10.10 12.31
CA HIS A 268 14.17 -10.19 12.26
C HIS A 268 13.55 -8.94 11.62
N HIS A 269 12.52 -9.16 10.81
CA HIS A 269 11.80 -8.10 10.10
C HIS A 269 10.29 -8.14 10.40
N SER A 270 9.91 -8.60 11.58
CA SER A 270 8.52 -8.73 12.05
C SER A 270 7.76 -7.40 12.07
N GLY A 271 8.45 -6.25 12.21
CA GLY A 271 7.83 -4.93 12.08
C GLY A 271 7.26 -4.70 10.68
N LEU A 272 8.00 -5.03 9.63
CA LEU A 272 7.53 -4.95 8.24
C LEU A 272 6.41 -5.94 7.96
N ASP A 273 6.51 -7.17 8.48
CA ASP A 273 5.51 -8.21 8.29
C ASP A 273 4.17 -7.83 8.92
N VAL A 274 4.15 -7.36 10.17
CA VAL A 274 2.91 -6.96 10.85
C VAL A 274 2.26 -5.73 10.21
N VAL A 275 3.04 -4.75 9.78
CA VAL A 275 2.52 -3.57 9.07
C VAL A 275 1.95 -3.96 7.71
N HIS A 276 2.62 -4.87 6.99
CA HIS A 276 2.08 -5.38 5.72
C HIS A 276 0.79 -6.19 5.92
N GLY A 277 0.63 -6.85 7.07
CA GLY A 277 -0.64 -7.47 7.47
C GLY A 277 -1.81 -6.48 7.53
N ALA A 278 -1.57 -5.23 7.95
CA ALA A 278 -2.57 -4.16 7.87
C ALA A 278 -2.86 -3.74 6.41
N LEU A 279 -1.83 -3.68 5.55
CA LEU A 279 -2.03 -3.43 4.11
C LEU A 279 -2.86 -4.53 3.44
N LYS A 280 -2.64 -5.79 3.83
CA LYS A 280 -3.46 -6.92 3.39
C LYS A 280 -4.92 -6.76 3.83
N THR A 281 -5.18 -6.30 5.05
CA THR A 281 -6.53 -6.06 5.56
C THR A 281 -7.21 -4.96 4.73
N LEU A 282 -6.56 -3.84 4.51
CA LEU A 282 -7.02 -2.78 3.61
C LEU A 282 -7.34 -3.33 2.21
N ALA A 283 -6.47 -4.16 1.64
CA ALA A 283 -6.68 -4.77 0.33
C ALA A 283 -7.91 -5.67 0.29
N ALA A 284 -8.21 -6.38 1.39
CA ALA A 284 -9.40 -7.24 1.50
C ALA A 284 -10.68 -6.41 1.53
N ASP A 285 -10.72 -5.32 2.31
CA ASP A 285 -11.88 -4.43 2.37
C ASP A 285 -12.08 -3.66 1.06
N MET A 286 -11.00 -3.18 0.44
CA MET A 286 -11.05 -2.59 -0.90
C MET A 286 -11.58 -3.57 -1.96
N PHE A 287 -11.19 -4.85 -1.89
CA PHE A 287 -11.71 -5.89 -2.78
C PHE A 287 -13.24 -6.03 -2.62
N LYS A 288 -13.71 -6.11 -1.36
CA LYS A 288 -15.14 -6.23 -1.05
C LYS A 288 -15.91 -5.01 -1.56
N ILE A 289 -15.45 -3.80 -1.29
CA ILE A 289 -16.09 -2.55 -1.75
C ILE A 289 -16.15 -2.50 -3.27
N ALA A 290 -15.06 -2.80 -3.95
CA ALA A 290 -14.99 -2.81 -5.41
C ALA A 290 -15.93 -3.83 -6.04
N GLN A 291 -16.07 -5.03 -5.44
CA GLN A 291 -16.98 -6.06 -5.91
C GLN A 291 -18.45 -5.66 -5.73
N ASP A 292 -18.81 -5.04 -4.62
CA ASP A 292 -20.18 -4.56 -4.40
C ASP A 292 -20.55 -3.46 -5.41
N VAL A 293 -19.71 -2.45 -5.58
CA VAL A 293 -19.92 -1.37 -6.56
C VAL A 293 -20.05 -1.96 -7.97
N ARG A 294 -19.16 -2.88 -8.33
CA ARG A 294 -19.18 -3.56 -9.63
C ARG A 294 -20.47 -4.33 -9.87
N MET A 295 -20.96 -5.04 -8.85
CA MET A 295 -22.18 -5.84 -8.94
C MET A 295 -23.42 -4.96 -9.02
N LEU A 296 -23.51 -3.92 -8.18
CA LEU A 296 -24.63 -2.98 -8.19
C LEU A 296 -24.71 -2.16 -9.50
N ALA A 297 -23.58 -1.93 -10.16
CA ALA A 297 -23.50 -1.25 -11.45
C ALA A 297 -23.69 -2.18 -12.66
N SER A 298 -23.90 -3.47 -12.44
CA SER A 298 -24.02 -4.47 -13.52
C SER A 298 -25.22 -4.20 -14.43
N GLY A 299 -25.05 -4.44 -15.72
CA GLY A 299 -26.14 -4.29 -16.69
C GLY A 299 -25.70 -3.60 -17.97
N PRO A 300 -26.45 -2.57 -18.46
CA PRO A 300 -27.48 -1.78 -17.76
C PRO A 300 -28.90 -2.40 -17.72
N ARG A 301 -29.24 -3.36 -18.60
CA ARG A 301 -30.60 -3.90 -18.68
C ARG A 301 -30.77 -5.31 -18.13
N ALA A 302 -29.70 -6.12 -18.17
CA ALA A 302 -29.69 -7.52 -17.74
C ALA A 302 -28.96 -7.74 -16.40
N GLY A 303 -28.70 -6.69 -15.64
CA GLY A 303 -28.09 -6.75 -14.32
C GLY A 303 -28.86 -5.93 -13.28
N TYR A 304 -28.23 -5.65 -12.14
CA TYR A 304 -28.87 -4.88 -11.07
C TYR A 304 -29.12 -3.43 -11.47
N HIS A 305 -28.12 -2.76 -12.00
CA HIS A 305 -28.18 -1.38 -12.47
C HIS A 305 -28.74 -0.39 -11.42
N GLU A 306 -28.42 -0.62 -10.15
CA GLU A 306 -28.75 0.31 -9.06
C GLU A 306 -27.80 1.52 -9.05
N LEU A 307 -26.58 1.33 -9.61
CA LEU A 307 -25.56 2.39 -9.72
C LEU A 307 -25.22 2.69 -11.17
N ASN A 308 -24.99 3.97 -11.46
CA ASN A 308 -24.37 4.43 -12.70
C ASN A 308 -22.91 4.78 -12.42
N ILE A 309 -22.01 4.27 -13.24
CA ILE A 309 -20.56 4.48 -13.12
C ILE A 309 -20.04 5.36 -14.27
N PRO A 310 -18.96 6.13 -14.05
CA PRO A 310 -18.36 6.94 -15.10
C PRO A 310 -17.85 6.10 -16.28
N ALA A 311 -18.01 6.63 -17.48
CA ALA A 311 -17.42 6.07 -18.70
C ALA A 311 -16.02 6.68 -18.90
N ASN A 312 -14.99 6.01 -18.37
CA ASN A 312 -13.61 6.51 -18.43
C ASN A 312 -12.92 6.19 -19.76
N GLU A 313 -13.31 5.05 -20.39
CA GLU A 313 -12.78 4.60 -21.67
C GLU A 313 -13.81 3.75 -22.43
N PRO A 314 -13.65 3.52 -23.75
CA PRO A 314 -14.47 2.60 -24.51
C PRO A 314 -14.37 1.17 -23.95
N GLY A 315 -15.49 0.58 -23.53
CA GLY A 315 -15.51 -0.70 -22.84
C GLY A 315 -15.41 -1.94 -23.73
N SER A 316 -15.44 -1.78 -25.06
CA SER A 316 -15.36 -2.91 -26.00
C SER A 316 -14.92 -2.47 -27.38
N SER A 317 -14.13 -3.31 -28.05
CA SER A 317 -13.72 -3.12 -29.43
C SER A 317 -14.83 -3.43 -30.47
N ILE A 318 -15.88 -4.17 -30.07
CA ILE A 318 -16.94 -4.67 -30.96
C ILE A 318 -18.35 -4.34 -30.48
N MET A 319 -18.55 -3.86 -29.24
CA MET A 319 -19.87 -3.49 -28.68
C MET A 319 -19.89 -2.00 -28.36
N PRO A 320 -20.38 -1.14 -29.29
CA PRO A 320 -20.42 0.30 -29.09
C PRO A 320 -21.26 0.70 -27.87
N GLY A 321 -20.75 1.65 -27.08
CA GLY A 321 -21.46 2.18 -25.91
C GLY A 321 -21.39 1.30 -24.65
N LYS A 322 -20.65 0.19 -24.67
CA LYS A 322 -20.40 -0.62 -23.46
C LYS A 322 -19.49 0.13 -22.50
N VAL A 323 -19.90 0.24 -21.24
CA VAL A 323 -19.11 0.81 -20.14
C VAL A 323 -18.79 -0.33 -19.16
N ASN A 324 -17.50 -0.45 -18.81
CA ASN A 324 -17.02 -1.46 -17.86
C ASN A 324 -16.61 -0.82 -16.53
N PRO A 325 -16.70 -1.54 -15.41
CA PRO A 325 -16.27 -1.05 -14.09
C PRO A 325 -14.75 -1.20 -13.91
N THR A 326 -13.95 -0.65 -14.82
CA THR A 326 -12.51 -0.91 -14.93
C THR A 326 -11.70 -0.49 -13.72
N GLN A 327 -12.10 0.58 -13.02
CA GLN A 327 -11.45 0.98 -11.77
C GLN A 327 -11.67 -0.06 -10.66
N ALA A 328 -12.87 -0.65 -10.58
CA ALA A 328 -13.12 -1.75 -9.65
C ALA A 328 -12.31 -3.01 -10.01
N GLU A 329 -12.12 -3.28 -11.29
CA GLU A 329 -11.27 -4.38 -11.76
C GLU A 329 -9.81 -4.16 -11.38
N ALA A 330 -9.29 -2.94 -11.53
CA ALA A 330 -7.94 -2.56 -11.12
C ALA A 330 -7.73 -2.79 -9.61
N VAL A 331 -8.69 -2.36 -8.77
CA VAL A 331 -8.65 -2.59 -7.32
C VAL A 331 -8.62 -4.08 -6.98
N THR A 332 -9.45 -4.91 -7.62
CA THR A 332 -9.46 -6.35 -7.34
C THR A 332 -8.17 -7.05 -7.76
N MET A 333 -7.54 -6.62 -8.87
CA MET A 333 -6.22 -7.12 -9.28
C MET A 333 -5.13 -6.65 -8.31
N ALA A 334 -5.16 -5.40 -7.86
CA ALA A 334 -4.26 -4.87 -6.84
C ALA A 334 -4.33 -5.69 -5.55
N ALA A 335 -5.53 -5.97 -5.05
CA ALA A 335 -5.72 -6.79 -3.86
C ALA A 335 -5.11 -8.19 -4.02
N ALA A 336 -5.31 -8.85 -5.17
CA ALA A 336 -4.70 -10.15 -5.44
C ALA A 336 -3.17 -10.09 -5.40
N LYS A 337 -2.57 -9.01 -5.93
CA LYS A 337 -1.12 -8.79 -5.89
C LYS A 337 -0.62 -8.57 -4.46
N VAL A 338 -1.33 -7.75 -3.66
CA VAL A 338 -0.99 -7.52 -2.24
C VAL A 338 -1.05 -8.81 -1.43
N PHE A 339 -2.03 -9.68 -1.66
CA PHE A 339 -2.08 -11.01 -1.01
C PHE A 339 -0.87 -11.87 -1.35
N GLY A 340 -0.41 -11.83 -2.60
CA GLY A 340 0.83 -12.50 -3.03
C GLY A 340 2.07 -11.92 -2.34
N ASN A 341 2.17 -10.61 -2.27
CA ASN A 341 3.26 -9.91 -1.57
C ASN A 341 3.27 -10.20 -0.07
N ASP A 342 2.10 -10.27 0.58
CA ASP A 342 1.97 -10.63 1.99
C ASP A 342 2.53 -12.02 2.27
N THR A 343 2.17 -12.99 1.44
CA THR A 343 2.72 -14.35 1.52
C THR A 343 4.24 -14.36 1.35
N THR A 344 4.76 -13.58 0.41
CA THR A 344 6.21 -13.43 0.18
C THR A 344 6.90 -12.84 1.40
N ILE A 345 6.36 -11.76 1.97
CA ILE A 345 6.93 -11.07 3.14
C ILE A 345 6.92 -11.98 4.37
N THR A 346 5.78 -12.61 4.68
CA THR A 346 5.65 -13.50 5.85
C THR A 346 6.62 -14.69 5.73
N PHE A 347 6.69 -15.34 4.56
CA PHE A 347 7.65 -16.42 4.35
C PHE A 347 9.08 -15.92 4.51
N ALA A 348 9.44 -14.83 3.85
CA ALA A 348 10.79 -14.25 3.90
C ALA A 348 11.18 -13.79 5.31
N SER A 349 10.24 -13.21 6.08
CA SER A 349 10.46 -12.80 7.47
C SER A 349 10.69 -13.98 8.41
N SER A 350 10.11 -15.16 8.12
CA SER A 350 10.30 -16.39 8.89
C SER A 350 11.68 -17.04 8.67
N GLN A 351 12.43 -16.57 7.67
CA GLN A 351 13.72 -17.14 7.30
C GLN A 351 14.88 -16.46 8.05
N GLY A 352 16.06 -16.97 7.81
CA GLY A 352 17.30 -16.50 8.44
C GLY A 352 17.88 -17.52 9.39
N ASN A 353 19.19 -17.43 9.60
CA ASN A 353 19.91 -18.27 10.51
C ASN A 353 20.76 -17.38 11.42
N PHE A 354 20.65 -17.60 12.73
CA PHE A 354 21.39 -16.90 13.74
C PHE A 354 21.21 -15.36 13.64
N GLU A 355 22.26 -14.61 13.40
CA GLU A 355 22.27 -13.14 13.45
C GLU A 355 21.89 -12.47 12.11
N MET A 356 21.42 -13.24 11.11
CA MET A 356 21.14 -12.69 9.77
C MET A 356 19.91 -13.29 9.11
N ASN A 357 19.05 -12.41 8.58
CA ASN A 357 18.05 -12.75 7.57
C ASN A 357 18.57 -12.34 6.19
N VAL A 358 18.57 -13.26 5.24
CA VAL A 358 19.10 -13.05 3.87
C VAL A 358 17.97 -12.93 2.82
N PHE A 359 16.79 -12.48 3.21
CA PHE A 359 15.64 -12.21 2.34
C PHE A 359 15.23 -10.73 2.35
N LYS A 360 16.09 -9.85 2.85
CA LYS A 360 15.80 -8.43 3.06
C LYS A 360 15.34 -7.71 1.80
N THR A 361 16.02 -7.96 0.69
CA THR A 361 15.75 -7.31 -0.60
C THR A 361 14.36 -7.63 -1.13
N VAL A 362 13.93 -8.87 -1.01
CA VAL A 362 12.59 -9.34 -1.43
C VAL A 362 11.50 -8.78 -0.50
N ILE A 363 11.75 -8.75 0.83
CA ILE A 363 10.80 -8.20 1.80
C ILE A 363 10.45 -6.75 1.44
N ILE A 364 11.47 -5.91 1.28
CA ILE A 364 11.21 -4.48 1.07
C ILE A 364 10.66 -4.19 -0.33
N ALA A 365 11.11 -4.91 -1.36
CA ALA A 365 10.57 -4.75 -2.71
C ALA A 365 9.07 -5.09 -2.75
N ALA A 366 8.65 -6.21 -2.14
CA ALA A 366 7.25 -6.60 -2.05
C ALA A 366 6.41 -5.60 -1.21
N PHE A 367 6.99 -5.04 -0.14
CA PHE A 367 6.32 -4.02 0.68
C PHE A 367 6.06 -2.74 -0.12
N LEU A 368 7.08 -2.23 -0.81
CA LEU A 368 6.98 -1.03 -1.63
C LEU A 368 6.01 -1.22 -2.80
N ASP A 369 6.07 -2.36 -3.49
CA ASP A 369 5.13 -2.70 -4.56
C ASP A 369 3.68 -2.68 -4.05
N SER A 370 3.41 -3.22 -2.87
CA SER A 370 2.07 -3.18 -2.26
C SER A 370 1.60 -1.76 -1.97
N CYS A 371 2.46 -0.90 -1.40
CA CYS A 371 2.12 0.50 -1.13
C CYS A 371 1.86 1.28 -2.43
N ASP A 372 2.69 1.11 -3.44
CA ASP A 372 2.58 1.85 -4.70
C ASP A 372 1.30 1.48 -5.46
N ILE A 373 0.99 0.18 -5.58
CA ILE A 373 -0.23 -0.27 -6.27
C ILE A 373 -1.49 0.10 -5.49
N LEU A 374 -1.50 0.02 -4.16
CA LEU A 374 -2.63 0.46 -3.35
C LEU A 374 -2.83 1.97 -3.48
N THR A 375 -1.78 2.77 -3.37
CA THR A 375 -1.86 4.23 -3.52
C THR A 375 -2.47 4.60 -4.87
N GLY A 376 -1.96 4.03 -5.95
CA GLY A 376 -2.43 4.33 -7.30
C GLY A 376 -3.87 3.87 -7.55
N THR A 377 -4.22 2.65 -7.15
CA THR A 377 -5.56 2.08 -7.40
C THR A 377 -6.63 2.67 -6.49
N ILE A 378 -6.33 2.99 -5.24
CA ILE A 378 -7.26 3.69 -4.33
C ILE A 378 -7.55 5.10 -4.84
N THR A 379 -6.52 5.86 -5.24
CA THR A 379 -6.69 7.19 -5.83
C THR A 379 -7.51 7.11 -7.13
N GLY A 380 -7.19 6.17 -8.02
CA GLY A 380 -7.95 5.97 -9.26
C GLY A 380 -9.42 5.59 -8.99
N PHE A 381 -9.67 4.75 -8.01
CA PHE A 381 -11.03 4.36 -7.60
C PHE A 381 -11.81 5.55 -7.01
N ALA A 382 -11.16 6.37 -6.18
CA ALA A 382 -11.77 7.59 -5.66
C ALA A 382 -12.14 8.57 -6.78
N ASP A 383 -11.19 8.94 -7.62
CA ASP A 383 -11.33 10.00 -8.63
C ASP A 383 -12.16 9.57 -9.85
N LYS A 384 -12.00 8.32 -10.30
CA LYS A 384 -12.55 7.84 -11.57
C LYS A 384 -13.77 6.94 -11.41
N MET A 385 -14.07 6.48 -10.20
CA MET A 385 -15.24 5.66 -9.91
C MET A 385 -16.17 6.40 -8.94
N ILE A 386 -15.77 6.60 -7.69
CA ILE A 386 -16.64 7.09 -6.62
C ILE A 386 -17.05 8.55 -6.87
N HIS A 387 -16.12 9.42 -7.27
CA HIS A 387 -16.43 10.84 -7.54
C HIS A 387 -17.61 11.02 -8.52
N GLY A 388 -17.61 10.28 -9.62
CA GLY A 388 -18.65 10.35 -10.65
C GLY A 388 -19.83 9.40 -10.48
N LEU A 389 -19.81 8.55 -9.45
CA LEU A 389 -20.86 7.57 -9.19
C LEU A 389 -22.19 8.23 -8.84
N THR A 390 -23.29 7.74 -9.45
CA THR A 390 -24.66 8.14 -9.11
C THR A 390 -25.55 6.92 -8.94
N VAL A 391 -26.67 7.10 -8.25
CA VAL A 391 -27.69 6.04 -8.11
C VAL A 391 -28.70 6.11 -9.26
N ASN A 392 -29.29 4.96 -9.58
CA ASN A 392 -30.46 4.85 -10.43
C ASN A 392 -31.67 4.63 -9.51
N GLU A 393 -32.28 5.74 -9.07
CA GLU A 393 -33.37 5.73 -8.09
C GLU A 393 -34.57 4.94 -8.60
N GLU A 394 -34.96 5.12 -9.87
CA GLU A 394 -36.07 4.39 -10.50
C GLU A 394 -35.84 2.86 -10.43
N ARG A 395 -34.61 2.42 -10.67
CA ARG A 395 -34.28 0.99 -10.61
C ARG A 395 -34.22 0.47 -9.18
N MET A 396 -33.75 1.28 -8.23
CA MET A 396 -33.77 0.93 -6.81
C MET A 396 -35.22 0.75 -6.32
N ASP A 397 -36.09 1.68 -6.66
CA ASP A 397 -37.51 1.63 -6.31
C ASP A 397 -38.20 0.42 -6.93
N GLU A 398 -37.99 0.16 -8.23
CA GLU A 398 -38.53 -1.03 -8.92
C GLU A 398 -38.12 -2.35 -8.24
N LEU A 399 -36.85 -2.49 -7.89
CA LEU A 399 -36.34 -3.69 -7.22
C LEU A 399 -36.88 -3.83 -5.80
N LEU A 400 -37.05 -2.71 -5.10
CA LEU A 400 -37.60 -2.68 -3.75
C LEU A 400 -39.07 -3.07 -3.74
N GLU A 401 -39.89 -2.54 -4.66
CA GLU A 401 -41.29 -2.85 -4.78
C GLU A 401 -41.56 -4.33 -5.18
N ASN A 402 -40.67 -4.90 -5.99
CA ASN A 402 -40.74 -6.30 -6.37
C ASN A 402 -40.23 -7.27 -5.30
N SER A 403 -39.54 -6.80 -4.27
CA SER A 403 -39.01 -7.67 -3.20
C SER A 403 -40.09 -8.22 -2.31
N LEU A 404 -40.16 -9.53 -2.20
CA LEU A 404 -41.09 -10.20 -1.28
C LEU A 404 -40.68 -10.10 0.18
N MET A 405 -39.43 -9.73 0.47
CA MET A 405 -38.90 -9.67 1.85
C MET A 405 -39.40 -8.46 2.61
N THR A 406 -39.94 -7.46 1.93
CA THR A 406 -40.63 -6.32 2.54
C THR A 406 -41.88 -6.72 3.31
N VAL A 407 -42.43 -7.94 3.07
CA VAL A 407 -43.52 -8.55 3.87
C VAL A 407 -43.20 -8.57 5.37
N THR A 408 -41.96 -8.48 5.75
CA THR A 408 -41.51 -8.38 7.16
C THR A 408 -42.17 -7.24 7.90
N ALA A 409 -42.51 -6.12 7.21
CA ALA A 409 -43.24 -4.99 7.80
C ALA A 409 -44.65 -5.36 8.25
N LEU A 410 -45.28 -6.36 7.64
CA LEU A 410 -46.63 -6.83 8.01
C LEU A 410 -46.59 -7.76 9.23
N SER A 411 -45.47 -8.43 9.50
CA SER A 411 -45.36 -9.45 10.54
C SER A 411 -45.78 -9.00 11.94
N PRO A 412 -45.44 -7.77 12.41
CA PRO A 412 -45.91 -7.27 13.70
C PRO A 412 -47.43 -7.12 13.81
N HIS A 413 -48.11 -6.96 12.69
CA HIS A 413 -49.55 -6.67 12.65
C HIS A 413 -50.42 -7.92 12.43
N ILE A 414 -49.95 -8.84 11.60
CA ILE A 414 -50.74 -10.04 11.20
C ILE A 414 -50.09 -11.34 11.64
N GLY A 415 -48.90 -11.31 12.24
CA GLY A 415 -48.14 -12.49 12.65
C GLY A 415 -47.25 -13.07 11.53
N TYR A 416 -46.16 -13.70 11.93
CA TYR A 416 -45.15 -14.26 11.03
C TYR A 416 -45.72 -15.26 9.99
N HIS A 417 -46.56 -16.21 10.43
CA HIS A 417 -47.11 -17.23 9.53
C HIS A 417 -48.03 -16.65 8.47
N ALA A 418 -48.84 -15.67 8.82
CA ALA A 418 -49.71 -14.98 7.86
C ALA A 418 -48.89 -14.18 6.83
N ALA A 419 -47.89 -13.48 7.27
CA ALA A 419 -46.95 -12.74 6.41
C ALA A 419 -46.18 -13.69 5.47
N ALA A 420 -45.67 -14.80 5.99
CA ALA A 420 -44.99 -15.84 5.18
C ALA A 420 -45.90 -16.42 4.10
N LYS A 421 -47.17 -16.67 4.42
CA LYS A 421 -48.12 -17.18 3.43
C LYS A 421 -48.46 -16.17 2.33
N ILE A 422 -48.49 -14.88 2.67
CA ILE A 422 -48.67 -13.80 1.69
C ILE A 422 -47.48 -13.77 0.71
N ALA A 423 -46.24 -13.77 1.21
CA ALA A 423 -45.06 -13.79 0.37
C ALA A 423 -44.99 -15.03 -0.54
N GLN A 424 -45.25 -16.22 0.03
CA GLN A 424 -45.32 -17.49 -0.77
C GLN A 424 -46.43 -17.48 -1.84
N THR A 425 -47.55 -16.82 -1.55
CA THR A 425 -48.66 -16.71 -2.54
C THR A 425 -48.23 -15.74 -3.65
N ALA A 426 -47.64 -14.60 -3.32
CA ALA A 426 -47.14 -13.63 -4.30
C ALA A 426 -46.12 -14.29 -5.24
N ASP A 427 -45.13 -15.02 -4.68
CA ASP A 427 -44.11 -15.74 -5.45
C ASP A 427 -44.74 -16.79 -6.39
N LYS A 428 -45.60 -17.65 -5.88
CA LYS A 428 -46.21 -18.72 -6.64
C LYS A 428 -47.13 -18.23 -7.76
N GLU A 429 -47.85 -17.14 -7.52
CA GLU A 429 -48.81 -16.59 -8.47
C GLU A 429 -48.21 -15.53 -9.39
N GLY A 430 -46.96 -15.09 -9.17
CA GLY A 430 -46.29 -14.03 -9.91
C GLY A 430 -46.99 -12.68 -9.73
N THR A 431 -47.59 -12.44 -8.55
CA THR A 431 -48.28 -11.18 -8.22
C THR A 431 -47.44 -10.30 -7.32
N THR A 432 -47.81 -9.04 -7.19
CA THR A 432 -47.17 -8.13 -6.20
C THR A 432 -47.51 -8.57 -4.78
N LEU A 433 -46.68 -8.14 -3.84
CA LEU A 433 -46.93 -8.38 -2.41
C LEU A 433 -48.25 -7.72 -1.95
N LYS A 434 -48.56 -6.51 -2.49
CA LYS A 434 -49.82 -5.80 -2.22
C LYS A 434 -51.06 -6.63 -2.66
N GLU A 435 -51.02 -7.11 -3.89
CA GLU A 435 -52.11 -7.93 -4.42
C GLU A 435 -52.34 -9.19 -3.57
N ALA A 436 -51.28 -9.91 -3.24
CA ALA A 436 -51.36 -11.10 -2.40
C ALA A 436 -51.87 -10.78 -0.96
N ALA A 437 -51.41 -9.66 -0.39
CA ALA A 437 -51.84 -9.22 0.93
C ALA A 437 -53.36 -8.89 0.98
N LEU A 438 -53.83 -8.14 0.01
CA LEU A 438 -55.27 -7.82 -0.13
C LEU A 438 -56.11 -9.07 -0.38
N LYS A 439 -55.68 -9.96 -1.27
CA LYS A 439 -56.32 -11.24 -1.55
C LYS A 439 -56.42 -12.15 -0.32
N SER A 440 -55.46 -12.04 0.59
CA SER A 440 -55.48 -12.85 1.84
C SER A 440 -56.63 -12.50 2.79
N GLY A 441 -57.24 -11.33 2.63
CA GLY A 441 -58.27 -10.80 3.54
C GLY A 441 -57.77 -10.45 4.93
N LYS A 442 -56.42 -10.45 5.16
CA LYS A 442 -55.79 -10.13 6.43
C LYS A 442 -55.38 -8.66 6.56
N VAL A 443 -55.33 -7.97 5.43
CA VAL A 443 -54.81 -6.59 5.34
C VAL A 443 -55.74 -5.83 4.40
N THR A 444 -56.20 -4.63 4.80
CA THR A 444 -56.88 -3.69 3.90
C THR A 444 -55.85 -2.88 3.12
N GLU A 445 -56.24 -2.21 2.06
CA GLU A 445 -55.35 -1.37 1.28
C GLU A 445 -54.78 -0.22 2.15
N GLU A 446 -55.62 0.46 2.95
CA GLU A 446 -55.22 1.50 3.86
C GLU A 446 -54.19 1.00 4.90
N GLN A 447 -54.41 -0.22 5.43
CA GLN A 447 -53.48 -0.84 6.36
C GLN A 447 -52.16 -1.19 5.68
N TYR A 448 -52.19 -1.75 4.46
CA TYR A 448 -51.02 -2.07 3.69
C TYR A 448 -50.16 -0.83 3.45
N ASP A 449 -50.75 0.22 2.90
CA ASP A 449 -50.03 1.46 2.57
C ASP A 449 -49.48 2.17 3.84
N LYS A 450 -50.15 2.05 4.96
CA LYS A 450 -49.67 2.57 6.25
C LYS A 450 -48.51 1.76 6.83
N TRP A 451 -48.52 0.43 6.69
CA TRP A 451 -47.52 -0.43 7.32
C TRP A 451 -46.31 -0.68 6.42
N MET A 452 -46.46 -0.57 5.11
CA MET A 452 -45.36 -0.70 4.12
C MET A 452 -44.60 0.61 3.92
N ASP A 453 -44.11 1.16 4.99
CA ASP A 453 -43.24 2.33 4.98
C ASP A 453 -41.77 1.85 4.93
N TYR A 454 -41.21 1.81 3.74
CA TYR A 454 -39.85 1.33 3.52
C TYR A 454 -38.79 2.14 4.29
N MET A 455 -38.99 3.45 4.42
CA MET A 455 -38.06 4.30 5.18
C MET A 455 -38.05 3.91 6.66
N LYS A 456 -39.20 3.62 7.26
CA LYS A 456 -39.25 3.14 8.66
C LYS A 456 -38.58 1.80 8.84
N MET A 457 -38.61 0.93 7.82
CA MET A 457 -37.93 -0.37 7.89
C MET A 457 -36.42 -0.24 7.98
N THR A 458 -35.82 0.87 7.54
CA THR A 458 -34.37 1.11 7.57
C THR A 458 -33.86 1.48 8.95
N ASN A 459 -34.73 1.84 9.90
CA ASN A 459 -34.37 2.40 11.21
C ASN A 459 -33.36 3.58 11.09
N ILE A 460 -33.55 4.44 10.08
CA ILE A 460 -32.64 5.53 9.76
C ILE A 460 -32.40 6.47 10.95
N ASP A 461 -33.40 6.65 11.81
CA ASP A 461 -33.33 7.50 12.99
C ASP A 461 -32.40 6.92 14.09
N GLN A 462 -32.03 5.65 14.00
CA GLN A 462 -31.07 4.97 14.89
C GLN A 462 -29.66 4.89 14.28
N SER A 463 -29.50 5.39 13.07
CA SER A 463 -28.23 5.41 12.35
C SER A 463 -27.74 6.85 12.24
N THR A 464 -26.42 7.04 12.32
CA THR A 464 -25.77 8.33 12.10
C THR A 464 -24.82 8.23 10.93
N PRO A 465 -24.77 9.24 10.04
CA PRO A 465 -23.72 9.30 9.03
C PRO A 465 -22.33 9.29 9.66
N GLU A 466 -21.36 8.77 8.97
CA GLU A 466 -19.95 8.85 9.34
C GLU A 466 -19.46 10.32 9.24
N GLU A 467 -18.73 10.81 10.23
CA GLU A 467 -18.20 12.18 10.25
C GLU A 467 -16.85 12.29 9.51
#